data_bbe192123839a31261cd99c66a12e263
#
_entry.id   bbe192123839a31261cd99c66a12e263
#
_cell.length_a   1.000
_cell.length_b   1.000
_cell.length_c   1.000
_cell.angle_alpha   90.00
_cell.angle_beta   90.00
_cell.angle_gamma   90.00
#
_symmetry.space_group_name_H-M   'P 1'
#
loop_
_entity.id
_entity.type
_entity.pdbx_description
1 polymer ?
#
loop_
_entity_poly.entity_id
_entity_poly.type
_entity_poly.pdbx_seq_one_letter_code
_entity_poly.pdbx_strand_id
1 'polypeptide(L)'
;MILFMFPVFFTFSQGPLTEIKKPEVFKQMFSEATRKTQTIEADFIQEKNLSILSEKIITKGRFMFKKEKKLRWEYTDPFHYLIILNNGMMFIQDEEKKHKIDIRNNKMFAEINYIIMGCVQGNLFNDEKKFLSSFFENSGSFVVKLKPLASNLKEYLSEIWICFDKNDLSVTRLEMHEPSGDCTNIDFSGTKINATIPDEKFLVP
;
A
#
# COMPACT_ATOMS: atom_id res chain seq x y z
N MET A 1 -10.21 -16.60 42.25
CA MET A 1 -10.77 -15.38 41.63
C MET A 1 -9.92 -15.12 40.37
N ILE A 2 -10.37 -15.64 39.24
CA ILE A 2 -9.63 -15.55 37.97
C ILE A 2 -10.13 -14.29 37.25
N LEU A 3 -9.23 -13.32 37.12
CA LEU A 3 -9.51 -12.04 36.46
C LEU A 3 -9.42 -12.26 34.93
N PHE A 4 -10.55 -12.34 34.27
CA PHE A 4 -10.61 -12.35 32.80
C PHE A 4 -10.28 -10.95 32.29
N MET A 5 -9.06 -10.79 31.76
CA MET A 5 -8.65 -9.59 31.01
C MET A 5 -9.22 -9.70 29.59
N PHE A 6 -10.36 -9.04 29.33
CA PHE A 6 -10.87 -8.89 27.96
C PHE A 6 -9.93 -7.96 27.17
N PRO A 7 -9.48 -8.37 25.98
CA PRO A 7 -8.77 -7.44 25.11
C PRO A 7 -9.75 -6.35 24.62
N VAL A 8 -9.47 -5.11 24.99
CA VAL A 8 -10.19 -3.95 24.45
C VAL A 8 -9.75 -3.78 23.00
N PHE A 9 -10.56 -4.23 22.07
CA PHE A 9 -10.40 -3.87 20.66
C PHE A 9 -10.81 -2.40 20.50
N PHE A 10 -9.84 -1.51 20.37
CA PHE A 10 -10.10 -0.17 19.89
C PHE A 10 -10.52 -0.25 18.42
N THR A 11 -11.82 -0.31 18.19
CA THR A 11 -12.36 -0.02 16.87
C THR A 11 -12.17 1.48 16.65
N PHE A 12 -11.21 1.85 15.82
CA PHE A 12 -11.15 3.20 15.27
C PHE A 12 -12.41 3.41 14.43
N SER A 13 -13.44 3.97 15.04
CA SER A 13 -14.60 4.50 14.33
C SER A 13 -14.10 5.72 13.56
N GLN A 14 -13.69 5.52 12.32
CA GLN A 14 -13.46 6.62 11.39
C GLN A 14 -14.83 7.24 11.13
N GLY A 15 -15.01 8.52 11.52
CA GLY A 15 -16.24 9.26 11.28
C GLY A 15 -16.60 9.30 9.77
N PRO A 16 -17.80 9.80 9.40
CA PRO A 16 -18.25 9.82 8.01
C PRO A 16 -17.25 10.58 7.13
N LEU A 17 -17.00 10.04 5.94
CA LEU A 17 -16.16 10.69 4.94
C LEU A 17 -16.87 11.89 4.33
N THR A 18 -16.20 13.02 4.29
CA THR A 18 -16.65 14.23 3.62
C THR A 18 -15.81 14.45 2.36
N GLU A 19 -16.45 14.75 1.25
CA GLU A 19 -15.75 15.01 -0.02
C GLU A 19 -14.99 16.34 0.02
N ILE A 20 -13.73 16.30 -0.41
CA ILE A 20 -12.86 17.47 -0.56
C ILE A 20 -13.10 18.07 -1.94
N LYS A 21 -13.83 19.19 -2.00
CA LYS A 21 -14.15 19.87 -3.27
C LYS A 21 -12.96 20.53 -3.96
N LYS A 22 -11.88 20.85 -3.21
CA LYS A 22 -10.65 21.51 -3.70
C LYS A 22 -9.45 20.70 -3.26
N PRO A 23 -9.11 19.60 -3.97
CA PRO A 23 -8.04 18.68 -3.56
C PRO A 23 -6.63 19.23 -3.77
N GLU A 24 -6.46 20.40 -4.38
CA GLU A 24 -5.16 20.99 -4.72
C GLU A 24 -4.29 21.20 -3.48
N VAL A 25 -4.90 21.61 -2.36
CA VAL A 25 -4.20 21.80 -1.08
C VAL A 25 -3.62 20.46 -0.59
N PHE A 26 -4.45 19.40 -0.59
CA PHE A 26 -4.00 18.06 -0.23
C PHE A 26 -2.89 17.57 -1.18
N LYS A 27 -3.08 17.71 -2.50
CA LYS A 27 -2.10 17.30 -3.51
C LYS A 27 -0.76 18.01 -3.31
N GLN A 28 -0.78 19.31 -2.99
CA GLN A 28 0.42 20.07 -2.71
C GLN A 28 1.11 19.58 -1.44
N MET A 29 0.39 19.47 -0.33
CA MET A 29 0.93 18.96 0.95
C MET A 29 1.56 17.57 0.77
N PHE A 30 0.88 16.68 0.07
CA PHE A 30 1.35 15.33 -0.20
C PHE A 30 2.61 15.32 -1.07
N SER A 31 2.63 16.12 -2.13
CA SER A 31 3.81 16.29 -3.00
C SER A 31 5.02 16.82 -2.23
N GLU A 32 4.83 17.78 -1.31
CA GLU A 32 5.90 18.31 -0.48
C GLU A 32 6.43 17.28 0.53
N ALA A 33 5.54 16.51 1.18
CA ALA A 33 5.91 15.46 2.11
C ALA A 33 6.72 14.35 1.42
N THR A 34 6.22 13.85 0.29
CA THR A 34 6.87 12.77 -0.46
C THR A 34 8.20 13.19 -1.08
N ARG A 35 8.35 14.46 -1.47
CA ARG A 35 9.65 15.00 -1.95
C ARG A 35 10.74 14.90 -0.89
N LYS A 36 10.40 15.11 0.37
CA LYS A 36 11.33 15.04 1.51
C LYS A 36 11.60 13.61 1.98
N THR A 37 10.74 12.65 1.61
CA THR A 37 10.84 11.26 2.02
C THR A 37 11.96 10.56 1.26
N GLN A 38 12.92 10.00 2.00
CA GLN A 38 14.03 9.20 1.48
C GLN A 38 13.83 7.71 1.73
N THR A 39 13.29 7.37 2.90
CA THR A 39 13.03 5.99 3.30
C THR A 39 11.69 5.90 4.02
N ILE A 40 11.06 4.74 3.92
CA ILE A 40 9.88 4.35 4.71
C ILE A 40 10.11 2.94 5.20
N GLU A 41 9.85 2.68 6.48
CA GLU A 41 9.75 1.36 7.08
C GLU A 41 8.42 1.27 7.81
N ALA A 42 7.68 0.16 7.63
CA ALA A 42 6.43 -0.08 8.33
C ALA A 42 6.18 -1.59 8.49
N ASP A 43 5.49 -1.98 9.53
CA ASP A 43 4.86 -3.29 9.62
C ASP A 43 3.50 -3.24 8.94
N PHE A 44 3.02 -4.37 8.40
CA PHE A 44 1.68 -4.43 7.84
C PHE A 44 0.93 -5.71 8.24
N ILE A 45 -0.40 -5.59 8.26
CA ILE A 45 -1.33 -6.70 8.29
C ILE A 45 -2.19 -6.61 7.04
N GLN A 46 -2.22 -7.70 6.27
CA GLN A 46 -3.05 -7.81 5.08
C GLN A 46 -4.18 -8.79 5.34
N GLU A 47 -5.40 -8.36 5.05
CA GLU A 47 -6.59 -9.21 5.01
C GLU A 47 -7.06 -9.34 3.57
N LYS A 48 -7.10 -10.56 3.03
CA LYS A 48 -7.73 -10.83 1.74
C LYS A 48 -9.08 -11.51 1.94
N ASN A 49 -10.14 -10.83 1.50
CA ASN A 49 -11.50 -11.33 1.50
C ASN A 49 -11.79 -11.86 0.09
N LEU A 50 -11.99 -13.17 -0.02
CA LEU A 50 -12.38 -13.81 -1.27
C LEU A 50 -13.91 -13.96 -1.26
N SER A 51 -14.58 -13.46 -2.30
CA SER A 51 -16.06 -13.46 -2.42
C SER A 51 -16.68 -14.86 -2.33
N ILE A 52 -15.90 -15.88 -2.67
CA ILE A 52 -16.32 -17.29 -2.64
C ILE A 52 -16.00 -17.99 -1.31
N LEU A 53 -15.24 -17.38 -0.40
CA LEU A 53 -14.86 -17.95 0.89
C LEU A 53 -15.54 -17.19 2.03
N SER A 54 -15.93 -17.93 3.06
CA SER A 54 -16.46 -17.34 4.30
C SER A 54 -15.38 -16.82 5.23
N GLU A 55 -14.13 -17.25 5.04
CA GLU A 55 -12.99 -16.91 5.88
C GLU A 55 -12.06 -15.93 5.17
N LYS A 56 -11.45 -15.06 5.96
CA LYS A 56 -10.44 -14.11 5.50
C LYS A 56 -9.06 -14.75 5.57
N ILE A 57 -8.24 -14.49 4.56
CA ILE A 57 -6.81 -14.83 4.60
C ILE A 57 -6.07 -13.65 5.23
N ILE A 58 -5.44 -13.90 6.37
CA ILE A 58 -4.66 -12.88 7.10
C ILE A 58 -3.19 -13.20 6.97
N THR A 59 -2.40 -12.22 6.56
CA THR A 59 -0.94 -12.30 6.47
C THR A 59 -0.33 -11.07 7.11
N LYS A 60 0.89 -11.20 7.65
CA LYS A 60 1.63 -10.10 8.27
C LYS A 60 3.02 -10.00 7.66
N GLY A 61 3.58 -8.80 7.73
CA GLY A 61 4.91 -8.60 7.19
C GLY A 61 5.48 -7.22 7.43
N ARG A 62 6.55 -6.94 6.69
CA ARG A 62 7.27 -5.68 6.74
C ARG A 62 7.41 -5.07 5.35
N PHE A 63 7.26 -3.77 5.31
CA PHE A 63 7.46 -2.95 4.14
C PHE A 63 8.65 -2.04 4.34
N MET A 64 9.56 -1.98 3.37
CA MET A 64 10.64 -1.01 3.34
C MET A 64 10.73 -0.40 1.95
N PHE A 65 10.87 0.91 1.93
CA PHE A 65 11.14 1.69 0.72
C PHE A 65 12.38 2.54 0.92
N LYS A 66 13.18 2.66 -0.13
CA LYS A 66 14.28 3.61 -0.21
C LYS A 66 14.25 4.32 -1.56
N LYS A 67 14.41 5.64 -1.54
CA LYS A 67 14.44 6.47 -2.74
C LYS A 67 15.43 5.88 -3.74
N GLU A 68 15.24 6.13 -5.04
CA GLU A 68 15.88 5.45 -6.17
C GLU A 68 15.28 4.08 -6.51
N LYS A 69 13.99 3.88 -6.18
CA LYS A 69 13.18 2.72 -6.60
C LYS A 69 13.61 1.40 -5.98
N LYS A 70 14.03 1.40 -4.73
CA LYS A 70 14.26 0.20 -3.95
C LYS A 70 13.06 -0.07 -3.05
N LEU A 71 12.54 -1.29 -3.07
CA LEU A 71 11.42 -1.73 -2.25
C LEU A 71 11.69 -3.15 -1.78
N ARG A 72 11.36 -3.42 -0.50
CA ARG A 72 11.26 -4.75 0.09
C ARG A 72 9.88 -4.91 0.68
N TRP A 73 9.18 -5.95 0.26
CA TRP A 73 7.90 -6.37 0.78
C TRP A 73 8.05 -7.81 1.27
N GLU A 74 7.99 -8.03 2.56
CA GLU A 74 8.28 -9.30 3.18
C GLU A 74 7.11 -9.77 4.03
N TYR A 75 6.49 -10.88 3.65
CA TYR A 75 5.53 -11.59 4.48
C TYR A 75 6.30 -12.48 5.45
N THR A 76 5.90 -12.47 6.72
CA THR A 76 6.56 -13.20 7.80
C THR A 76 5.63 -14.18 8.53
N ASP A 77 4.32 -14.05 8.36
CA ASP A 77 3.30 -14.86 9.02
C ASP A 77 2.06 -14.97 8.11
N PRO A 78 1.51 -16.16 7.84
CA PRO A 78 1.91 -17.50 8.29
C PRO A 78 3.03 -18.17 7.47
N PHE A 79 3.47 -17.56 6.36
CA PHE A 79 4.50 -18.10 5.48
C PHE A 79 5.52 -17.02 5.12
N HIS A 80 6.72 -17.45 4.75
CA HIS A 80 7.74 -16.53 4.26
C HIS A 80 7.59 -16.30 2.75
N TYR A 81 7.36 -15.04 2.37
CA TYR A 81 7.34 -14.64 0.98
C TYR A 81 7.98 -13.25 0.85
N LEU A 82 8.95 -13.14 -0.03
CA LEU A 82 9.74 -11.93 -0.16
C LEU A 82 9.68 -11.40 -1.58
N ILE A 83 9.36 -10.11 -1.70
CA ILE A 83 9.45 -9.35 -2.95
C ILE A 83 10.49 -8.26 -2.74
N ILE A 84 11.52 -8.25 -3.59
CA ILE A 84 12.48 -7.15 -3.67
C ILE A 84 12.38 -6.51 -5.05
N LEU A 85 12.17 -5.20 -5.07
CA LEU A 85 12.29 -4.38 -6.25
C LEU A 85 13.57 -3.57 -6.16
N ASN A 86 14.43 -3.69 -7.15
CA ASN A 86 15.66 -2.92 -7.23
C ASN A 86 16.03 -2.66 -8.69
N ASN A 87 16.18 -1.38 -9.07
CA ASN A 87 16.58 -0.97 -10.41
C ASN A 87 15.76 -1.60 -11.57
N GLY A 88 14.43 -1.72 -11.41
CA GLY A 88 13.54 -2.26 -12.42
C GLY A 88 13.53 -3.79 -12.53
N MET A 89 14.25 -4.47 -11.65
CA MET A 89 14.19 -5.91 -11.49
C MET A 89 13.39 -6.25 -10.24
N MET A 90 12.46 -7.19 -10.37
CA MET A 90 11.73 -7.78 -9.27
C MET A 90 12.28 -9.17 -8.97
N PHE A 91 12.57 -9.41 -7.71
CA PHE A 91 12.94 -10.72 -7.20
C PHE A 91 11.83 -11.17 -6.28
N ILE A 92 11.41 -12.40 -6.48
CA ILE A 92 10.39 -13.06 -5.66
C ILE A 92 11.04 -14.30 -5.09
N GLN A 93 10.93 -14.47 -3.77
CA GLN A 93 11.36 -15.67 -3.07
C GLN A 93 10.19 -16.18 -2.22
N ASP A 94 9.78 -17.39 -2.46
CA ASP A 94 8.96 -18.19 -1.55
C ASP A 94 9.86 -19.21 -0.81
N GLU A 95 9.26 -20.13 -0.04
CA GLU A 95 10.03 -21.11 0.74
C GLU A 95 10.88 -22.03 -0.13
N GLU A 96 10.50 -22.28 -1.38
CA GLU A 96 11.13 -23.28 -2.25
C GLU A 96 11.87 -22.68 -3.44
N LYS A 97 11.44 -21.52 -3.94
CA LYS A 97 11.86 -21.00 -5.25
C LYS A 97 12.25 -19.54 -5.19
N LYS A 98 13.22 -19.21 -6.04
CA LYS A 98 13.61 -17.82 -6.32
C LYS A 98 13.34 -17.50 -7.78
N HIS A 99 12.61 -16.43 -8.02
CA HIS A 99 12.30 -15.94 -9.36
C HIS A 99 12.85 -14.53 -9.55
N LYS A 100 13.39 -14.29 -10.74
CA LYS A 100 13.81 -12.95 -11.16
C LYS A 100 12.96 -12.54 -12.36
N ILE A 101 12.31 -11.40 -12.25
CA ILE A 101 11.39 -10.88 -13.26
C ILE A 101 11.83 -9.48 -13.64
N ASP A 102 11.99 -9.20 -14.92
CA ASP A 102 12.10 -7.84 -15.41
C ASP A 102 10.68 -7.25 -15.47
N ILE A 103 10.37 -6.30 -14.60
CA ILE A 103 9.04 -5.70 -14.49
C ILE A 103 8.62 -4.96 -15.76
N ARG A 104 9.56 -4.51 -16.59
CA ARG A 104 9.28 -3.82 -17.85
C ARG A 104 8.60 -4.74 -18.86
N ASN A 105 8.83 -6.04 -18.75
CA ASN A 105 8.29 -7.08 -19.63
C ASN A 105 7.01 -7.73 -19.08
N ASN A 106 6.55 -7.35 -17.89
CA ASN A 106 5.34 -7.87 -17.25
C ASN A 106 4.40 -6.73 -16.89
N LYS A 107 3.34 -6.56 -17.67
CA LYS A 107 2.40 -5.45 -17.52
C LYS A 107 1.75 -5.38 -16.14
N MET A 108 1.35 -6.52 -15.58
CA MET A 108 0.71 -6.57 -14.26
C MET A 108 1.64 -6.06 -13.17
N PHE A 109 2.88 -6.58 -13.11
CA PHE A 109 3.85 -6.12 -12.11
C PHE A 109 4.28 -4.67 -12.34
N ALA A 110 4.34 -4.21 -13.60
CA ALA A 110 4.61 -2.82 -13.92
C ALA A 110 3.53 -1.89 -13.34
N GLU A 111 2.25 -2.26 -13.42
CA GLU A 111 1.15 -1.45 -12.90
C GLU A 111 1.08 -1.47 -11.37
N ILE A 112 1.29 -2.62 -10.74
CA ILE A 112 1.37 -2.72 -9.26
C ILE A 112 2.53 -1.84 -8.76
N ASN A 113 3.70 -1.94 -9.38
CA ASN A 113 4.84 -1.09 -9.06
C ASN A 113 4.53 0.39 -9.27
N TYR A 114 3.82 0.74 -10.34
CA TYR A 114 3.41 2.12 -10.62
C TYR A 114 2.54 2.68 -9.48
N ILE A 115 1.57 1.90 -8.99
CA ILE A 115 0.69 2.30 -7.88
C ILE A 115 1.50 2.50 -6.61
N ILE A 116 2.30 1.51 -6.21
CA ILE A 116 3.12 1.57 -4.99
C ILE A 116 4.10 2.77 -5.06
N MET A 117 4.82 2.89 -6.17
CA MET A 117 5.78 3.98 -6.35
C MET A 117 5.10 5.34 -6.43
N GLY A 118 3.92 5.40 -7.05
CA GLY A 118 3.11 6.61 -7.13
C GLY A 118 2.60 7.09 -5.77
N CYS A 119 2.21 6.15 -4.88
CA CYS A 119 1.87 6.45 -3.49
C CYS A 119 3.06 7.05 -2.74
N VAL A 120 4.25 6.44 -2.91
CA VAL A 120 5.46 6.86 -2.16
C VAL A 120 6.08 8.13 -2.73
N GLN A 121 5.97 8.36 -4.04
CA GLN A 121 6.57 9.52 -4.73
C GLN A 121 5.63 10.71 -4.87
N GLY A 122 4.35 10.55 -4.53
CA GLY A 122 3.37 11.63 -4.55
C GLY A 122 2.86 12.05 -5.92
N ASN A 123 3.08 11.26 -6.96
CA ASN A 123 2.68 11.58 -8.33
C ASN A 123 1.47 10.77 -8.83
N LEU A 124 0.96 9.82 -8.03
CA LEU A 124 -0.14 8.93 -8.42
C LEU A 124 -1.41 9.70 -8.81
N PHE A 125 -1.70 10.80 -8.11
CA PHE A 125 -2.93 11.57 -8.28
C PHE A 125 -2.90 12.54 -9.48
N ASN A 126 -1.77 12.63 -10.16
CA ASN A 126 -1.58 13.53 -11.31
C ASN A 126 -1.79 12.82 -12.66
N ASP A 127 -1.93 11.49 -12.65
CA ASP A 127 -2.12 10.72 -13.88
C ASP A 127 -3.62 10.50 -14.17
N GLU A 128 -4.28 11.56 -14.61
CA GLU A 128 -5.70 11.56 -15.00
C GLU A 128 -6.01 10.63 -16.19
N LYS A 129 -5.00 10.15 -16.90
CA LYS A 129 -5.17 9.15 -17.97
C LYS A 129 -5.32 7.74 -17.43
N LYS A 130 -4.73 7.45 -16.27
CA LYS A 130 -4.78 6.12 -15.65
C LYS A 130 -5.89 5.96 -14.63
N PHE A 131 -6.18 7.01 -13.86
CA PHE A 131 -7.15 6.96 -12.77
C PHE A 131 -8.07 8.18 -12.74
N LEU A 132 -9.33 7.92 -12.44
CA LEU A 132 -10.24 8.95 -11.92
C LEU A 132 -10.07 8.99 -10.41
N SER A 133 -9.61 10.13 -9.89
CA SER A 133 -9.33 10.32 -8.46
C SER A 133 -10.44 11.11 -7.78
N SER A 134 -10.91 10.62 -6.63
CA SER A 134 -11.84 11.34 -5.74
C SER A 134 -11.22 11.45 -4.35
N PHE A 135 -11.41 12.60 -3.70
CA PHE A 135 -10.73 12.95 -2.46
C PHE A 135 -11.72 13.16 -1.35
N PHE A 136 -11.47 12.56 -0.21
CA PHE A 136 -12.31 12.63 0.98
C PHE A 136 -11.47 12.85 2.22
N GLU A 137 -12.11 13.28 3.28
CA GLU A 137 -11.50 13.40 4.60
C GLU A 137 -12.49 13.04 5.73
N ASN A 138 -11.94 12.67 6.86
CA ASN A 138 -12.63 12.60 8.15
C ASN A 138 -11.78 13.30 9.23
N SER A 139 -12.07 13.09 10.52
CA SER A 139 -11.34 13.73 11.62
C SER A 139 -9.85 13.39 11.67
N GLY A 140 -9.44 12.18 11.26
CA GLY A 140 -8.05 11.68 11.40
C GLY A 140 -7.33 11.38 10.10
N SER A 141 -8.06 11.28 8.97
CA SER A 141 -7.48 10.77 7.73
C SER A 141 -7.92 11.57 6.51
N PHE A 142 -7.05 11.63 5.52
CA PHE A 142 -7.43 11.85 4.13
C PHE A 142 -7.62 10.50 3.44
N VAL A 143 -8.61 10.40 2.56
CA VAL A 143 -8.89 9.18 1.79
C VAL A 143 -8.96 9.54 0.32
N VAL A 144 -8.14 8.89 -0.48
CA VAL A 144 -8.14 9.03 -1.94
C VAL A 144 -8.67 7.74 -2.55
N LYS A 145 -9.72 7.86 -3.35
CA LYS A 145 -10.28 6.75 -4.12
C LYS A 145 -9.84 6.89 -5.57
N LEU A 146 -9.28 5.83 -6.11
CA LEU A 146 -8.78 5.75 -7.46
C LEU A 146 -9.57 4.71 -8.24
N LYS A 147 -10.26 5.16 -9.29
CA LYS A 147 -10.95 4.25 -10.22
C LYS A 147 -10.11 4.11 -11.47
N PRO A 148 -9.63 2.89 -11.81
CA PRO A 148 -8.83 2.67 -13.01
C PRO A 148 -9.59 3.06 -14.29
N LEU A 149 -8.91 3.73 -15.22
CA LEU A 149 -9.42 4.09 -16.54
C LEU A 149 -8.87 3.17 -17.62
N ALA A 150 -7.62 2.74 -17.47
CA ALA A 150 -6.95 1.85 -18.40
C ALA A 150 -7.54 0.43 -18.36
N SER A 151 -7.82 -0.18 -19.51
CA SER A 151 -8.47 -1.49 -19.62
C SER A 151 -7.68 -2.60 -18.95
N ASN A 152 -6.35 -2.59 -19.08
CA ASN A 152 -5.47 -3.57 -18.45
C ASN A 152 -5.50 -3.53 -16.91
N LEU A 153 -5.79 -2.39 -16.30
CA LEU A 153 -5.98 -2.28 -14.85
C LEU A 153 -7.37 -2.73 -14.43
N LYS A 154 -8.40 -2.42 -15.22
CA LYS A 154 -9.78 -2.79 -14.94
C LYS A 154 -10.03 -4.30 -14.89
N GLU A 155 -9.15 -5.10 -15.51
CA GLU A 155 -9.20 -6.56 -15.43
C GLU A 155 -8.90 -7.07 -14.01
N TYR A 156 -8.09 -6.34 -13.23
CA TYR A 156 -7.63 -6.74 -11.91
C TYR A 156 -8.20 -5.89 -10.78
N LEU A 157 -8.51 -4.62 -11.06
CA LEU A 157 -8.91 -3.66 -10.03
C LEU A 157 -10.13 -2.87 -10.49
N SER A 158 -11.16 -2.81 -9.66
CA SER A 158 -12.33 -1.96 -9.84
C SER A 158 -12.16 -0.62 -9.15
N GLU A 159 -11.52 -0.59 -7.98
CA GLU A 159 -11.25 0.61 -7.20
C GLU A 159 -10.08 0.38 -6.24
N ILE A 160 -9.36 1.44 -5.90
CA ILE A 160 -8.30 1.46 -4.89
C ILE A 160 -8.59 2.60 -3.93
N TRP A 161 -8.56 2.34 -2.62
CA TRP A 161 -8.67 3.36 -1.60
C TRP A 161 -7.36 3.46 -0.84
N ILE A 162 -6.86 4.68 -0.65
CA ILE A 162 -5.62 4.96 0.06
C ILE A 162 -5.94 5.92 1.18
N CYS A 163 -5.71 5.50 2.42
CA CYS A 163 -5.89 6.31 3.61
C CYS A 163 -4.54 6.86 4.07
N PHE A 164 -4.51 8.16 4.35
CA PHE A 164 -3.33 8.88 4.83
C PHE A 164 -3.61 9.47 6.21
N ASP A 165 -2.66 9.39 7.10
CA ASP A 165 -2.70 10.12 8.37
C ASP A 165 -2.65 11.64 8.12
N LYS A 166 -3.47 12.41 8.83
CA LYS A 166 -3.51 13.87 8.65
C LYS A 166 -2.28 14.61 9.21
N ASN A 167 -1.55 13.97 10.14
CA ASN A 167 -0.42 14.61 10.80
C ASN A 167 0.86 14.55 9.97
N ASP A 168 1.14 13.39 9.35
CA ASP A 168 2.41 13.16 8.64
C ASP A 168 2.25 12.71 7.18
N LEU A 169 1.01 12.52 6.73
CA LEU A 169 0.64 12.05 5.39
C LEU A 169 1.22 10.66 5.03
N SER A 170 1.58 9.87 6.05
CA SER A 170 1.92 8.47 5.83
C SER A 170 0.69 7.67 5.44
N VAL A 171 0.89 6.64 4.61
CA VAL A 171 -0.18 5.70 4.28
C VAL A 171 -0.46 4.82 5.49
N THR A 172 -1.69 4.84 5.96
CA THR A 172 -2.16 3.99 7.10
C THR A 172 -2.92 2.77 6.62
N ARG A 173 -3.60 2.89 5.45
CA ARG A 173 -4.37 1.78 4.88
C ARG A 173 -4.41 1.86 3.36
N LEU A 174 -4.35 0.70 2.72
CA LEU A 174 -4.59 0.49 1.31
C LEU A 174 -5.68 -0.57 1.15
N GLU A 175 -6.73 -0.25 0.38
CA GLU A 175 -7.78 -1.20 0.02
C GLU A 175 -7.79 -1.36 -1.50
N MET A 176 -7.82 -2.60 -1.96
CA MET A 176 -7.90 -2.95 -3.38
C MET A 176 -9.15 -3.80 -3.61
N HIS A 177 -10.06 -3.28 -4.42
CA HIS A 177 -11.29 -3.95 -4.80
C HIS A 177 -11.14 -4.54 -6.19
N GLU A 178 -11.48 -5.82 -6.34
CA GLU A 178 -11.41 -6.55 -7.61
C GLU A 178 -12.80 -6.63 -8.27
N PRO A 179 -12.88 -6.77 -9.61
CA PRO A 179 -14.17 -6.95 -10.31
C PRO A 179 -14.93 -8.23 -9.88
N SER A 180 -14.21 -9.23 -9.38
CA SER A 180 -14.76 -10.48 -8.81
C SER A 180 -15.59 -10.26 -7.55
N GLY A 181 -15.47 -9.10 -6.90
CA GLY A 181 -15.98 -8.82 -5.57
C GLY A 181 -15.00 -9.14 -4.44
N ASP A 182 -13.80 -9.62 -4.78
CA ASP A 182 -12.73 -9.81 -3.81
C ASP A 182 -12.19 -8.46 -3.35
N CYS A 183 -11.68 -8.43 -2.11
CA CYS A 183 -11.10 -7.22 -1.54
C CYS A 183 -9.84 -7.56 -0.74
N THR A 184 -8.79 -6.80 -0.95
CA THR A 184 -7.55 -6.87 -0.17
C THR A 184 -7.37 -5.58 0.61
N ASN A 185 -7.30 -5.68 1.94
CA ASN A 185 -7.03 -4.58 2.86
C ASN A 185 -5.62 -4.75 3.43
N ILE A 186 -4.83 -3.69 3.45
CA ILE A 186 -3.50 -3.66 4.03
C ILE A 186 -3.42 -2.50 5.01
N ASP A 187 -3.31 -2.81 6.29
CA ASP A 187 -3.14 -1.83 7.36
C ASP A 187 -1.66 -1.71 7.71
N PHE A 188 -1.12 -0.51 7.65
CA PHE A 188 0.27 -0.20 8.01
C PHE A 188 0.35 0.35 9.42
N SER A 189 1.39 -0.04 10.15
CA SER A 189 1.64 0.41 11.51
C SER A 189 3.14 0.58 11.77
N GLY A 190 3.47 1.34 12.84
CA GLY A 190 4.87 1.56 13.21
C GLY A 190 5.68 2.29 12.13
N THR A 191 5.04 3.09 11.28
CA THR A 191 5.68 3.78 10.17
C THR A 191 6.79 4.69 10.63
N LYS A 192 8.00 4.51 10.06
CA LYS A 192 9.17 5.35 10.28
C LYS A 192 9.59 5.97 8.96
N ILE A 193 9.49 7.29 8.87
CA ILE A 193 9.90 8.06 7.71
C ILE A 193 11.34 8.55 7.93
N ASN A 194 12.18 8.44 6.90
CA ASN A 194 13.57 8.88 6.89
C ASN A 194 14.49 8.17 7.91
N ALA A 195 14.11 6.97 8.36
CA ALA A 195 15.01 6.10 9.13
C ALA A 195 16.15 5.58 8.25
N THR A 196 17.30 5.32 8.87
CA THR A 196 18.43 4.73 8.15
C THR A 196 18.16 3.28 7.81
N ILE A 197 18.04 2.95 6.51
CA ILE A 197 17.88 1.58 6.01
C ILE A 197 19.14 1.22 5.22
N PRO A 198 19.90 0.19 5.64
CA PRO A 198 21.08 -0.27 4.92
C PRO A 198 20.71 -0.84 3.54
N ASP A 199 21.59 -0.65 2.55
CA ASP A 199 21.33 -1.10 1.17
C ASP A 199 21.25 -2.63 1.04
N GLU A 200 21.89 -3.36 1.95
CA GLU A 200 21.88 -4.82 2.04
C GLU A 200 20.45 -5.37 2.20
N LYS A 201 19.53 -4.58 2.79
CA LYS A 201 18.12 -4.98 2.92
C LYS A 201 17.42 -5.15 1.57
N PHE A 202 17.93 -4.53 0.52
CA PHE A 202 17.39 -4.58 -0.84
C PHE A 202 18.21 -5.49 -1.77
N LEU A 203 19.16 -6.24 -1.24
CA LEU A 203 19.86 -7.29 -1.96
C LEU A 203 19.06 -8.61 -1.88
N VAL A 204 19.20 -9.40 -2.92
CA VAL A 204 18.61 -10.75 -2.98
C VAL A 204 19.46 -11.68 -2.09
N PRO A 205 18.84 -12.40 -1.17
CA PRO A 205 19.54 -13.37 -0.33
C PRO A 205 20.17 -14.51 -1.11
#